data_0647d12b47bcd66ba0edccd477fb7280
#
_entry.id   0647d12b47bcd66ba0edccd477fb7280
#
_cell.length_a   1.000
_cell.length_b   1.000
_cell.length_c   1.000
_cell.angle_alpha   90.00
_cell.angle_beta   90.00
_cell.angle_gamma   90.00
#
_symmetry.space_group_name_H-M   'P 1'
#
loop_
_entity.id
_entity.type
_entity.pdbx_description
1 polymer ?
#
loop_
_entity_poly.entity_id
_entity_poly.type
_entity_poly.pdbx_seq_one_letter_code
_entity_poly.pdbx_strand_id
1 'polypeptide(L)'
;LSFLPATRRKFIRLAAAAGVVGLAADAALVEPNLPRVVRKEIALRRWPERLEGFTIALLSDFHYDPYFSVHPLRASISMVNHLRPDLIVLTGDFVTAPFHGDRVKAASGAEPCANLLRQMHAPHGLWAVLGNHDVLTDAARVTSSLCAGGIQVLVNQSVPMERNGARFWLAGVDDVLNGTSDLKETLHHVPADEAMVLLAHEPDYADRVAHFPVDLQLSGHSHGGQVRVPFVPPLFLPELAQKYIWGLYKIGGLTLYTNPGLGTVGVPVRINCPPEITLLTLRRSAGGIG
;
A
#
# COMPACT_ATOMS: atom_id res chain seq x y z
N LEU A 1 -24.20 34.82 45.86
CA LEU A 1 -22.91 34.13 45.58
C LEU A 1 -23.12 32.81 44.83
N SER A 2 -23.64 32.81 43.58
CA SER A 2 -23.88 31.61 42.77
C SER A 2 -23.24 31.65 41.38
N PHE A 3 -22.03 32.20 41.29
CA PHE A 3 -21.34 32.36 39.97
C PHE A 3 -20.48 31.18 39.50
N LEU A 4 -20.19 30.22 40.38
CA LEU A 4 -19.27 29.12 40.09
C LEU A 4 -19.80 27.97 39.20
N PRO A 5 -21.08 27.50 39.32
CA PRO A 5 -21.52 26.35 38.53
C PRO A 5 -21.73 26.66 37.03
N ALA A 6 -22.18 27.85 36.69
CA ALA A 6 -22.40 28.26 35.27
C ALA A 6 -21.07 28.45 34.56
N THR A 7 -20.05 29.03 35.22
CA THR A 7 -18.72 29.24 34.68
C THR A 7 -17.97 27.91 34.42
N ARG A 8 -18.07 26.96 35.35
CA ARG A 8 -17.48 25.61 35.21
C ARG A 8 -18.10 24.83 34.05
N ARG A 9 -19.44 24.86 33.92
CA ARG A 9 -20.12 24.22 32.77
C ARG A 9 -19.75 24.86 31.43
N LYS A 10 -19.65 26.19 31.39
CA LYS A 10 -19.21 26.91 30.20
C LYS A 10 -17.77 26.57 29.84
N PHE A 11 -16.88 26.50 30.81
CA PHE A 11 -15.49 26.08 30.60
C PHE A 11 -15.39 24.67 30.05
N ILE A 12 -16.10 23.68 30.64
CA ILE A 12 -16.10 22.29 30.17
C ILE A 12 -16.62 22.21 28.72
N ARG A 13 -17.70 22.94 28.40
CA ARG A 13 -18.23 22.98 27.01
C ARG A 13 -17.24 23.58 26.01
N LEU A 14 -16.57 24.66 26.39
CA LEU A 14 -15.54 25.30 25.54
C LEU A 14 -14.32 24.38 25.36
N ALA A 15 -13.88 23.74 26.43
CA ALA A 15 -12.77 22.78 26.36
C ALA A 15 -13.11 21.55 25.49
N ALA A 16 -14.33 21.02 25.63
CA ALA A 16 -14.83 19.93 24.80
C ALA A 16 -14.92 20.35 23.31
N ALA A 17 -15.47 21.54 23.03
CA ALA A 17 -15.54 22.08 21.68
C ALA A 17 -14.15 22.29 21.06
N ALA A 18 -13.20 22.85 21.83
CA ALA A 18 -11.82 23.00 21.39
C ALA A 18 -11.14 21.65 21.10
N GLY A 19 -11.41 20.65 21.94
CA GLY A 19 -10.94 19.28 21.73
C GLY A 19 -11.47 18.66 20.44
N VAL A 20 -12.77 18.81 20.16
CA VAL A 20 -13.38 18.32 18.89
C VAL A 20 -12.79 19.03 17.68
N VAL A 21 -12.63 20.36 17.75
CA VAL A 21 -12.02 21.15 16.66
C VAL A 21 -10.56 20.72 16.45
N GLY A 22 -9.81 20.50 17.55
CA GLY A 22 -8.42 20.02 17.48
C GLY A 22 -8.31 18.65 16.81
N LEU A 23 -9.17 17.69 17.20
CA LEU A 23 -9.23 16.37 16.58
C LEU A 23 -9.63 16.42 15.10
N ALA A 24 -10.59 17.27 14.74
CA ALA A 24 -10.99 17.45 13.35
C ALA A 24 -9.86 18.08 12.51
N ALA A 25 -9.13 19.04 13.07
CA ALA A 25 -7.97 19.65 12.41
C ALA A 25 -6.82 18.63 12.26
N ASP A 26 -6.54 17.82 13.27
CA ASP A 26 -5.54 16.75 13.18
C ASP A 26 -5.92 15.75 12.09
N ALA A 27 -7.15 15.24 12.11
CA ALA A 27 -7.65 14.27 11.16
C ALA A 27 -7.62 14.75 9.69
N ALA A 28 -7.83 16.03 9.45
CA ALA A 28 -7.92 16.59 8.09
C ALA A 28 -6.60 17.22 7.59
N LEU A 29 -5.79 17.79 8.49
CA LEU A 29 -4.66 18.62 8.11
C LEU A 29 -3.30 18.06 8.57
N VAL A 30 -3.27 17.28 9.63
CA VAL A 30 -2.01 16.81 10.22
C VAL A 30 -1.77 15.36 9.85
N GLU A 31 -2.60 14.44 10.33
CA GLU A 31 -2.36 13.00 10.15
C GLU A 31 -2.24 12.57 8.68
N PRO A 32 -3.11 13.01 7.72
CA PRO A 32 -2.97 12.64 6.31
C PRO A 32 -1.68 13.15 5.65
N ASN A 33 -1.05 14.17 6.21
CA ASN A 33 0.12 14.83 5.65
C ASN A 33 1.45 14.38 6.30
N LEU A 34 1.41 13.48 7.28
CA LEU A 34 2.58 13.00 8.00
C LEU A 34 2.83 11.51 7.75
N PRO A 35 3.38 11.12 6.58
CA PRO A 35 3.71 9.72 6.31
C PRO A 35 4.74 9.20 7.31
N ARG A 36 4.58 7.93 7.70
CA ARG A 36 5.46 7.25 8.65
C ARG A 36 6.20 6.10 7.98
N VAL A 37 7.46 5.91 8.36
CA VAL A 37 8.22 4.73 7.96
C VAL A 37 8.03 3.62 8.98
N VAL A 38 7.48 2.51 8.53
CA VAL A 38 7.36 1.27 9.31
C VAL A 38 8.39 0.27 8.81
N ARG A 39 9.26 -0.21 9.70
CA ARG A 39 10.28 -1.21 9.36
C ARG A 39 9.83 -2.58 9.86
N LYS A 40 9.91 -3.59 9.00
CA LYS A 40 9.56 -4.98 9.32
C LYS A 40 10.63 -5.92 8.79
N GLU A 41 11.05 -6.86 9.60
CA GLU A 41 11.83 -8.01 9.15
C GLU A 41 10.88 -9.17 8.86
N ILE A 42 11.05 -9.80 7.69
CA ILE A 42 10.22 -10.91 7.25
C ILE A 42 11.12 -12.10 6.95
N ALA A 43 10.95 -13.17 7.72
CA ALA A 43 11.66 -14.42 7.49
C ALA A 43 10.85 -15.32 6.55
N LEU A 44 11.45 -15.71 5.42
CA LEU A 44 10.88 -16.56 4.38
C LEU A 44 11.70 -17.85 4.26
N ARG A 45 11.02 -19.00 4.13
CA ARG A 45 11.67 -20.30 4.11
C ARG A 45 12.55 -20.53 2.88
N ARG A 46 12.08 -20.11 1.69
CA ARG A 46 12.78 -20.29 0.41
C ARG A 46 13.71 -19.12 0.06
N TRP A 47 13.84 -18.10 0.95
CA TRP A 47 14.67 -16.93 0.67
C TRP A 47 16.14 -17.33 0.52
N PRO A 48 16.81 -16.95 -0.59
CA PRO A 48 18.21 -17.28 -0.81
C PRO A 48 19.12 -16.60 0.21
N GLU A 49 20.08 -17.34 0.76
CA GLU A 49 21.04 -16.82 1.74
C GLU A 49 21.84 -15.62 1.21
N ARG A 50 22.21 -15.64 -0.08
CA ARG A 50 22.94 -14.54 -0.73
C ARG A 50 22.12 -13.25 -0.89
N LEU A 51 20.81 -13.32 -0.68
CA LEU A 51 19.89 -12.17 -0.67
C LEU A 51 19.50 -11.75 0.75
N GLU A 52 20.17 -12.30 1.76
CA GLU A 52 19.95 -11.92 3.16
C GLU A 52 20.05 -10.40 3.33
N GLY A 53 19.05 -9.81 3.96
CA GLY A 53 18.98 -8.36 4.16
C GLY A 53 18.50 -7.54 2.95
N PHE A 54 18.01 -8.18 1.89
CA PHE A 54 17.37 -7.46 0.76
C PHE A 54 16.18 -6.63 1.24
N THR A 55 16.13 -5.37 0.81
CA THR A 55 15.11 -4.43 1.29
C THR A 55 14.11 -4.06 0.20
N ILE A 56 12.84 -4.07 0.55
CA ILE A 56 11.73 -3.65 -0.32
C ILE A 56 11.00 -2.49 0.34
N ALA A 57 10.87 -1.36 -0.35
CA ALA A 57 9.94 -0.31 0.04
C ALA A 57 8.58 -0.56 -0.62
N LEU A 58 7.56 -0.73 0.20
CA LEU A 58 6.17 -0.92 -0.24
C LEU A 58 5.39 0.35 0.01
N LEU A 59 4.73 0.85 -1.05
CA LEU A 59 3.80 1.97 -1.03
C LEU A 59 2.54 1.59 -1.79
N SER A 60 1.40 2.18 -1.43
CA SER A 60 0.10 1.83 -2.02
C SER A 60 -0.89 3.00 -1.93
N ASP A 61 -1.98 2.89 -2.66
CA ASP A 61 -3.19 3.72 -2.51
C ASP A 61 -2.84 5.22 -2.52
N PHE A 62 -2.31 5.68 -3.64
CA PHE A 62 -1.87 7.07 -3.82
C PHE A 62 -3.04 8.02 -3.96
N HIS A 63 -4.09 7.59 -4.65
CA HIS A 63 -5.29 8.38 -4.92
C HIS A 63 -4.95 9.81 -5.27
N TYR A 64 -4.12 9.96 -6.33
CA TYR A 64 -3.54 11.25 -6.69
C TYR A 64 -4.61 12.33 -6.83
N ASP A 65 -4.44 13.38 -6.05
CA ASP A 65 -5.21 14.60 -6.10
C ASP A 65 -4.27 15.81 -5.96
N PRO A 66 -4.36 16.85 -6.81
CA PRO A 66 -3.43 17.96 -6.80
C PRO A 66 -3.48 18.81 -5.52
N TYR A 67 -4.53 18.69 -4.72
CA TYR A 67 -4.74 19.49 -3.51
C TYR A 67 -4.40 18.72 -2.22
N PHE A 68 -4.74 17.44 -2.14
CA PHE A 68 -4.67 16.68 -0.89
C PHE A 68 -3.54 15.66 -0.84
N SER A 69 -3.18 15.02 -1.97
CA SER A 69 -2.20 13.92 -1.96
C SER A 69 -0.79 14.34 -2.34
N VAL A 70 -0.59 15.46 -3.02
CA VAL A 70 0.74 15.89 -3.52
C VAL A 70 1.75 16.10 -2.39
N HIS A 71 1.33 16.71 -1.27
CA HIS A 71 2.22 17.00 -0.15
C HIS A 71 2.73 15.73 0.54
N PRO A 72 1.86 14.82 1.02
CA PRO A 72 2.32 13.56 1.62
C PRO A 72 3.10 12.68 0.62
N LEU A 73 2.75 12.71 -0.67
CA LEU A 73 3.48 11.96 -1.70
C LEU A 73 4.91 12.48 -1.87
N ARG A 74 5.12 13.79 -1.96
CA ARG A 74 6.47 14.39 -2.03
C ARG A 74 7.30 14.09 -0.79
N ALA A 75 6.71 14.18 0.39
CA ALA A 75 7.37 13.81 1.63
C ALA A 75 7.79 12.33 1.61
N SER A 76 6.89 11.43 1.15
CA SER A 76 7.16 10.01 1.02
C SER A 76 8.29 9.70 0.04
N ILE A 77 8.34 10.37 -1.12
CA ILE A 77 9.43 10.23 -2.10
C ILE A 77 10.79 10.56 -1.47
N SER A 78 10.88 11.68 -0.76
CA SER A 78 12.10 12.08 -0.05
C SER A 78 12.51 11.03 0.99
N MET A 79 11.55 10.52 1.77
CA MET A 79 11.80 9.51 2.78
C MET A 79 12.27 8.19 2.15
N VAL A 80 11.62 7.71 1.09
CA VAL A 80 12.01 6.48 0.37
C VAL A 80 13.44 6.60 -0.17
N ASN A 81 13.79 7.71 -0.81
CA ASN A 81 15.14 7.94 -1.32
C ASN A 81 16.20 7.97 -0.21
N HIS A 82 15.84 8.43 0.99
CA HIS A 82 16.72 8.39 2.18
C HIS A 82 16.90 6.96 2.71
N LEU A 83 15.87 6.12 2.59
CA LEU A 83 15.91 4.71 3.01
C LEU A 83 16.80 3.86 2.12
N ARG A 84 17.02 4.26 0.86
CA ARG A 84 17.78 3.54 -0.17
C ARG A 84 17.39 2.06 -0.26
N PRO A 85 16.12 1.73 -0.53
CA PRO A 85 15.71 0.34 -0.66
C PRO A 85 16.35 -0.31 -1.88
N ASP A 86 16.52 -1.64 -1.87
CA ASP A 86 16.99 -2.39 -3.04
C ASP A 86 15.93 -2.42 -4.15
N LEU A 87 14.65 -2.44 -3.79
CA LEU A 87 13.50 -2.52 -4.68
C LEU A 87 12.37 -1.62 -4.14
N ILE A 88 11.60 -1.00 -5.05
CA ILE A 88 10.37 -0.28 -4.70
C ILE A 88 9.20 -1.00 -5.37
N VAL A 89 8.15 -1.30 -4.60
CA VAL A 89 6.91 -1.90 -5.10
C VAL A 89 5.71 -1.03 -4.75
N LEU A 90 4.81 -0.89 -5.73
CA LEU A 90 3.64 -0.02 -5.69
C LEU A 90 2.40 -0.88 -5.93
N THR A 91 1.54 -1.02 -4.93
CA THR A 91 0.45 -1.99 -4.98
C THR A 91 -0.91 -1.39 -5.37
N GLY A 92 -0.90 -0.43 -6.31
CA GLY A 92 -2.12 0.04 -6.98
C GLY A 92 -2.75 1.30 -6.41
N ASP A 93 -3.87 1.67 -7.00
CA ASP A 93 -4.69 2.85 -6.73
C ASP A 93 -3.90 4.17 -6.86
N PHE A 94 -3.35 4.38 -8.06
CA PHE A 94 -2.63 5.62 -8.43
C PHE A 94 -3.59 6.79 -8.60
N VAL A 95 -4.80 6.52 -9.13
CA VAL A 95 -5.87 7.49 -9.32
C VAL A 95 -7.11 7.09 -8.54
N THR A 96 -8.12 7.96 -8.48
CA THR A 96 -9.40 7.67 -7.82
C THR A 96 -10.50 7.58 -8.87
N ALA A 97 -11.17 6.43 -8.98
CA ALA A 97 -12.37 6.31 -9.79
C ALA A 97 -13.51 7.11 -9.16
N PRO A 98 -14.17 8.02 -9.90
CA PRO A 98 -15.26 8.80 -9.36
C PRO A 98 -16.51 7.93 -9.19
N PHE A 99 -17.24 8.08 -8.09
CA PHE A 99 -18.57 7.45 -7.91
C PHE A 99 -19.57 7.92 -8.99
N HIS A 100 -19.53 9.20 -9.32
CA HIS A 100 -20.27 9.84 -10.39
C HIS A 100 -19.34 10.85 -11.05
N GLY A 101 -19.24 10.84 -12.38
CA GLY A 101 -18.43 11.81 -13.08
C GLY A 101 -17.59 11.25 -14.22
N ASP A 102 -16.67 12.07 -14.66
CA ASP A 102 -15.82 11.83 -15.84
C ASP A 102 -14.59 10.98 -15.48
N ARG A 103 -14.61 9.72 -15.87
CA ARG A 103 -13.48 8.78 -15.70
C ARG A 103 -12.25 9.24 -16.47
N VAL A 104 -12.43 9.84 -17.66
CA VAL A 104 -11.32 10.36 -18.47
C VAL A 104 -10.58 11.48 -17.73
N LYS A 105 -11.34 12.36 -17.06
CA LYS A 105 -10.75 13.39 -16.19
C LYS A 105 -10.03 12.77 -14.99
N ALA A 106 -10.59 11.76 -14.36
CA ALA A 106 -9.94 11.04 -13.25
C ALA A 106 -8.64 10.38 -13.70
N ALA A 107 -8.64 9.71 -14.87
CA ALA A 107 -7.45 9.10 -15.45
C ALA A 107 -6.34 10.11 -15.77
N SER A 108 -6.66 11.41 -15.96
CA SER A 108 -5.65 12.44 -16.18
C SER A 108 -4.71 12.66 -14.99
N GLY A 109 -5.08 12.18 -13.80
CA GLY A 109 -4.24 12.17 -12.60
C GLY A 109 -3.05 11.18 -12.68
N ALA A 110 -3.12 10.19 -13.58
CA ALA A 110 -2.09 9.15 -13.68
C ALA A 110 -0.72 9.72 -14.09
N GLU A 111 -0.68 10.60 -15.08
CA GLU A 111 0.58 11.20 -15.56
C GLU A 111 1.26 12.08 -14.49
N PRO A 112 0.59 13.04 -13.81
CA PRO A 112 1.20 13.78 -12.73
C PRO A 112 1.63 12.90 -11.55
N CYS A 113 0.88 11.85 -11.23
CA CYS A 113 1.24 10.86 -10.22
C CYS A 113 2.56 10.15 -10.62
N ALA A 114 2.62 9.58 -11.81
CA ALA A 114 3.81 8.92 -12.34
C ALA A 114 5.03 9.85 -12.38
N ASN A 115 4.85 11.11 -12.76
CA ASN A 115 5.90 12.14 -12.77
C ASN A 115 6.46 12.47 -11.37
N LEU A 116 5.67 12.31 -10.32
CA LEU A 116 6.17 12.37 -8.95
C LEU A 116 6.89 11.08 -8.58
N LEU A 117 6.27 9.92 -8.78
CA LEU A 117 6.79 8.62 -8.38
C LEU A 117 8.13 8.28 -9.05
N ARG A 118 8.36 8.70 -10.31
CA ARG A 118 9.64 8.51 -11.03
C ARG A 118 10.86 9.14 -10.35
N GLN A 119 10.65 10.02 -9.35
CA GLN A 119 11.72 10.63 -8.57
C GLN A 119 12.22 9.69 -7.45
N MET A 120 11.57 8.57 -7.22
CA MET A 120 12.09 7.52 -6.34
C MET A 120 13.15 6.68 -7.08
N HIS A 121 14.13 6.16 -6.33
CA HIS A 121 15.23 5.40 -6.89
C HIS A 121 15.51 4.15 -6.09
N ALA A 122 15.64 3.02 -6.79
CA ALA A 122 16.09 1.75 -6.24
C ALA A 122 16.94 0.99 -7.28
N PRO A 123 17.99 0.24 -6.88
CA PRO A 123 18.83 -0.51 -7.82
C PRO A 123 18.08 -1.51 -8.70
N HIS A 124 17.02 -2.13 -8.15
CA HIS A 124 16.17 -3.08 -8.89
C HIS A 124 14.90 -2.43 -9.46
N GLY A 125 14.84 -1.09 -9.49
CA GLY A 125 13.78 -0.32 -10.13
C GLY A 125 12.51 -0.18 -9.28
N LEU A 126 11.48 0.31 -9.97
CA LEU A 126 10.13 0.52 -9.45
C LEU A 126 9.18 -0.41 -10.20
N TRP A 127 8.41 -1.20 -9.45
CA TRP A 127 7.47 -2.16 -9.99
C TRP A 127 6.08 -1.94 -9.39
N ALA A 128 5.05 -2.14 -10.20
CA ALA A 128 3.67 -1.85 -9.81
C ALA A 128 2.71 -2.94 -10.25
N VAL A 129 1.59 -3.04 -9.55
CA VAL A 129 0.34 -3.61 -10.03
C VAL A 129 -0.73 -2.53 -10.01
N LEU A 130 -1.81 -2.70 -10.76
CA LEU A 130 -2.95 -1.80 -10.72
C LEU A 130 -3.86 -2.14 -9.54
N GLY A 131 -4.62 -1.15 -9.07
CA GLY A 131 -5.71 -1.34 -8.14
C GLY A 131 -7.07 -1.13 -8.80
N ASN A 132 -8.12 -1.39 -8.03
CA ASN A 132 -9.50 -1.36 -8.53
C ASN A 132 -9.91 0.03 -9.05
N HIS A 133 -9.42 1.11 -8.45
CA HIS A 133 -9.67 2.46 -8.95
C HIS A 133 -8.96 2.74 -10.28
N ASP A 134 -7.77 2.21 -10.50
CA ASP A 134 -7.04 2.34 -11.75
C ASP A 134 -7.77 1.64 -12.89
N VAL A 135 -8.21 0.40 -12.66
CA VAL A 135 -8.95 -0.42 -13.64
C VAL A 135 -10.33 0.18 -13.93
N LEU A 136 -11.07 0.58 -12.92
CA LEU A 136 -12.37 1.24 -13.09
C LEU A 136 -12.28 2.59 -13.82
N THR A 137 -11.14 3.25 -13.76
CA THR A 137 -10.94 4.56 -14.40
C THR A 137 -10.51 4.38 -15.85
N ASP A 138 -9.29 3.92 -16.08
CA ASP A 138 -8.70 3.62 -17.40
C ASP A 138 -7.36 2.89 -17.21
N ALA A 139 -7.38 1.56 -17.10
CA ALA A 139 -6.20 0.74 -16.87
C ALA A 139 -5.09 0.99 -17.91
N ALA A 140 -5.45 1.15 -19.19
CA ALA A 140 -4.49 1.35 -20.26
C ALA A 140 -3.75 2.70 -20.12
N ARG A 141 -4.47 3.76 -19.81
CA ARG A 141 -3.91 5.09 -19.59
C ARG A 141 -3.05 5.14 -18.34
N VAL A 142 -3.49 4.54 -17.22
CA VAL A 142 -2.70 4.47 -15.99
C VAL A 142 -1.41 3.69 -16.25
N THR A 143 -1.50 2.50 -16.86
CA THR A 143 -0.32 1.69 -17.22
C THR A 143 0.65 2.47 -18.11
N SER A 144 0.16 3.10 -19.19
CA SER A 144 1.03 3.86 -20.10
C SER A 144 1.71 5.04 -19.41
N SER A 145 1.01 5.74 -18.51
CA SER A 145 1.57 6.85 -17.73
C SER A 145 2.67 6.37 -16.77
N LEU A 146 2.46 5.24 -16.08
CA LEU A 146 3.45 4.63 -15.18
C LEU A 146 4.70 4.18 -15.97
N CYS A 147 4.50 3.48 -17.08
CA CYS A 147 5.60 3.02 -17.94
C CYS A 147 6.41 4.19 -18.51
N ALA A 148 5.76 5.27 -18.95
CA ALA A 148 6.43 6.49 -19.39
C ALA A 148 7.23 7.16 -18.26
N GLY A 149 6.80 6.99 -17.01
CA GLY A 149 7.53 7.37 -15.79
C GLY A 149 8.68 6.42 -15.42
N GLY A 150 8.92 5.34 -16.15
CA GLY A 150 9.95 4.34 -15.85
C GLY A 150 9.54 3.33 -14.78
N ILE A 151 8.26 3.24 -14.44
CA ILE A 151 7.69 2.28 -13.50
C ILE A 151 7.18 1.08 -14.30
N GLN A 152 7.64 -0.11 -13.95
CA GLN A 152 7.24 -1.35 -14.65
C GLN A 152 5.94 -1.88 -14.03
N VAL A 153 4.93 -2.13 -14.86
CA VAL A 153 3.63 -2.62 -14.42
C VAL A 153 3.50 -4.10 -14.73
N LEU A 154 3.21 -4.90 -13.72
CA LEU A 154 2.95 -6.34 -13.84
C LEU A 154 1.44 -6.58 -13.91
N VAL A 155 1.01 -7.27 -14.95
CA VAL A 155 -0.38 -7.72 -15.15
C VAL A 155 -0.34 -9.20 -15.47
N ASN A 156 -0.65 -10.05 -14.51
CA ASN A 156 -0.55 -11.52 -14.60
C ASN A 156 0.83 -11.99 -15.12
N GLN A 157 1.89 -11.41 -14.58
CA GLN A 157 3.26 -11.65 -15.00
C GLN A 157 4.19 -11.86 -13.81
N SER A 158 5.29 -12.57 -14.06
CA SER A 158 6.38 -12.71 -13.11
C SER A 158 7.73 -12.45 -13.78
N VAL A 159 8.68 -11.89 -13.02
CA VAL A 159 10.02 -11.56 -13.49
C VAL A 159 11.07 -12.02 -12.46
N PRO A 160 12.22 -12.50 -12.90
CA PRO A 160 13.33 -12.83 -12.01
C PRO A 160 14.02 -11.54 -11.53
N MET A 161 14.28 -11.45 -10.23
CA MET A 161 15.09 -10.43 -9.59
C MET A 161 16.40 -11.03 -9.17
N GLU A 162 17.51 -10.54 -9.72
CA GLU A 162 18.84 -11.11 -9.50
C GLU A 162 19.76 -10.15 -8.74
N ARG A 163 20.45 -10.67 -7.71
CA ARG A 163 21.50 -9.97 -6.97
C ARG A 163 22.50 -10.96 -6.44
N ASN A 164 23.80 -10.68 -6.58
CA ASN A 164 24.90 -11.49 -6.03
C ASN A 164 24.88 -12.97 -6.51
N GLY A 165 24.39 -13.23 -7.74
CA GLY A 165 24.29 -14.58 -8.29
C GLY A 165 23.22 -15.45 -7.62
N ALA A 166 22.26 -14.83 -6.94
CA ALA A 166 21.04 -15.47 -6.45
C ALA A 166 19.81 -14.70 -6.95
N ARG A 167 18.68 -15.38 -7.04
CA ARG A 167 17.44 -14.80 -7.54
C ARG A 167 16.25 -15.13 -6.67
N PHE A 168 15.22 -14.30 -6.77
CA PHE A 168 13.85 -14.55 -6.36
C PHE A 168 12.92 -14.07 -7.49
N TRP A 169 11.66 -14.40 -7.42
CA TRP A 169 10.67 -13.96 -8.39
C TRP A 169 9.79 -12.86 -7.81
N LEU A 170 9.63 -11.78 -8.59
CA LEU A 170 8.61 -10.76 -8.35
C LEU A 170 7.47 -11.02 -9.32
N ALA A 171 6.27 -11.23 -8.79
CA ALA A 171 5.08 -11.49 -9.56
C ALA A 171 4.02 -10.41 -9.28
N GLY A 172 3.16 -10.14 -10.24
CA GLY A 172 2.01 -9.25 -10.09
C GLY A 172 0.79 -9.80 -10.82
N VAL A 173 -0.33 -9.85 -10.11
CA VAL A 173 -1.64 -10.16 -10.72
C VAL A 173 -2.34 -8.88 -11.16
N ASP A 174 -3.25 -9.01 -12.12
CA ASP A 174 -4.23 -7.96 -12.43
C ASP A 174 -5.16 -7.74 -11.23
N ASP A 175 -5.82 -6.59 -11.18
CA ASP A 175 -6.81 -6.27 -10.15
C ASP A 175 -7.84 -7.38 -10.01
N VAL A 176 -8.09 -7.80 -8.77
CA VAL A 176 -8.94 -8.99 -8.50
C VAL A 176 -10.43 -8.65 -8.58
N LEU A 177 -10.79 -7.39 -8.30
CA LEU A 177 -12.18 -6.95 -8.27
C LEU A 177 -12.73 -6.58 -9.65
N ASN A 178 -11.94 -5.86 -10.46
CA ASN A 178 -12.40 -5.25 -11.70
C ASN A 178 -11.56 -5.61 -12.93
N GLY A 179 -10.42 -6.28 -12.72
CA GLY A 179 -9.53 -6.80 -13.75
C GLY A 179 -9.82 -8.27 -14.09
N THR A 180 -8.81 -8.92 -14.63
CA THR A 180 -8.84 -10.36 -14.97
C THR A 180 -7.63 -11.04 -14.35
N SER A 181 -7.63 -11.17 -13.01
CA SER A 181 -6.53 -11.82 -12.29
C SER A 181 -6.39 -13.30 -12.64
N ASP A 182 -5.21 -13.69 -13.12
CA ASP A 182 -4.87 -15.10 -13.39
C ASP A 182 -3.58 -15.50 -12.67
N LEU A 183 -3.74 -16.09 -11.48
CA LEU A 183 -2.62 -16.54 -10.67
C LEU A 183 -1.88 -17.75 -11.28
N LYS A 184 -2.56 -18.58 -12.07
CA LYS A 184 -1.91 -19.72 -12.73
C LYS A 184 -0.99 -19.24 -13.84
N GLU A 185 -1.45 -18.33 -14.67
CA GLU A 185 -0.64 -17.72 -15.72
C GLU A 185 0.53 -16.94 -15.09
N THR A 186 0.27 -16.14 -14.05
CA THR A 186 1.28 -15.38 -13.33
C THR A 186 2.43 -16.26 -12.82
N LEU A 187 2.15 -17.49 -12.40
CA LEU A 187 3.10 -18.40 -11.79
C LEU A 187 3.63 -19.49 -12.75
N HIS A 188 3.14 -19.53 -13.99
CA HIS A 188 3.38 -20.64 -14.93
C HIS A 188 4.88 -20.96 -15.16
N HIS A 189 5.73 -19.93 -15.19
CA HIS A 189 7.15 -20.08 -15.48
C HIS A 189 8.03 -20.11 -14.22
N VAL A 190 7.45 -20.01 -13.02
CA VAL A 190 8.19 -19.90 -11.78
C VAL A 190 8.47 -21.28 -11.20
N PRO A 191 9.75 -21.65 -10.96
CA PRO A 191 10.08 -22.88 -10.27
C PRO A 191 9.52 -22.90 -8.85
N ALA A 192 8.87 -24.01 -8.47
CA ALA A 192 8.18 -24.12 -7.18
C ALA A 192 9.09 -24.07 -5.94
N ASP A 193 10.40 -24.31 -6.12
CA ASP A 193 11.42 -24.27 -5.09
C ASP A 193 12.09 -22.90 -4.94
N GLU A 194 11.86 -21.96 -5.86
CA GLU A 194 12.41 -20.61 -5.78
C GLU A 194 11.51 -19.68 -4.96
N ALA A 195 12.13 -18.70 -4.31
CA ALA A 195 11.41 -17.71 -3.50
C ALA A 195 10.57 -16.77 -4.36
N MET A 196 9.36 -16.46 -3.90
CA MET A 196 8.44 -15.60 -4.63
C MET A 196 7.80 -14.53 -3.76
N VAL A 197 7.81 -13.31 -4.29
CA VAL A 197 7.06 -12.15 -3.78
C VAL A 197 5.97 -11.81 -4.80
N LEU A 198 4.72 -11.85 -4.37
CA LEU A 198 3.54 -11.52 -5.19
C LEU A 198 3.00 -10.15 -4.81
N LEU A 199 2.74 -9.32 -5.80
CA LEU A 199 1.98 -8.09 -5.68
C LEU A 199 0.51 -8.37 -6.07
N ALA A 200 -0.40 -8.05 -5.19
CA ALA A 200 -1.84 -8.08 -5.43
C ALA A 200 -2.46 -6.93 -4.67
N HIS A 201 -3.31 -6.14 -5.31
CA HIS A 201 -3.89 -4.97 -4.67
C HIS A 201 -4.73 -5.36 -3.45
N GLU A 202 -5.63 -6.32 -3.61
CA GLU A 202 -6.56 -6.77 -2.58
C GLU A 202 -5.93 -7.76 -1.60
N PRO A 203 -5.93 -7.48 -0.29
CA PRO A 203 -5.26 -8.32 0.69
C PRO A 203 -5.98 -9.66 0.95
N ASP A 204 -7.31 -9.71 0.85
CA ASP A 204 -8.07 -10.93 1.13
C ASP A 204 -7.90 -11.99 0.04
N TYR A 205 -7.33 -11.62 -1.13
CA TYR A 205 -6.88 -12.56 -2.16
C TYR A 205 -5.84 -13.57 -1.63
N ALA A 206 -5.18 -13.24 -0.54
CA ALA A 206 -4.21 -14.09 0.15
C ALA A 206 -4.79 -15.47 0.54
N ASP A 207 -6.08 -15.57 0.81
CA ASP A 207 -6.71 -16.87 1.07
C ASP A 207 -6.60 -17.82 -0.13
N ARG A 208 -6.70 -17.29 -1.36
CA ARG A 208 -6.48 -18.05 -2.59
C ARG A 208 -4.99 -18.29 -2.85
N VAL A 209 -4.15 -17.26 -2.66
CA VAL A 209 -2.71 -17.32 -2.88
C VAL A 209 -2.03 -18.33 -1.98
N ALA A 210 -2.52 -18.54 -0.75
CA ALA A 210 -1.97 -19.50 0.21
C ALA A 210 -1.98 -20.98 -0.29
N HIS A 211 -2.73 -21.28 -1.33
CA HIS A 211 -2.74 -22.61 -2.00
C HIS A 211 -1.67 -22.74 -3.10
N PHE A 212 -0.88 -21.72 -3.35
CA PHE A 212 0.18 -21.68 -4.37
C PHE A 212 1.56 -21.52 -3.73
N PRO A 213 2.64 -21.79 -4.47
CA PRO A 213 3.99 -21.68 -3.94
C PRO A 213 4.47 -20.20 -3.87
N VAL A 214 3.77 -19.36 -3.12
CA VAL A 214 4.10 -17.95 -2.86
C VAL A 214 4.57 -17.80 -1.42
N ASP A 215 5.69 -17.09 -1.19
CA ASP A 215 6.23 -16.88 0.16
C ASP A 215 5.71 -15.61 0.82
N LEU A 216 5.55 -14.55 0.01
CA LEU A 216 5.14 -13.23 0.48
C LEU A 216 4.15 -12.60 -0.50
N GLN A 217 3.00 -12.16 -0.02
CA GLN A 217 2.09 -11.27 -0.74
C GLN A 217 2.17 -9.87 -0.15
N LEU A 218 2.23 -8.85 -1.02
CA LEU A 218 2.23 -7.44 -0.68
C LEU A 218 0.97 -6.80 -1.26
N SER A 219 0.19 -6.12 -0.42
CA SER A 219 -1.13 -5.58 -0.75
C SER A 219 -1.36 -4.18 -0.18
N GLY A 220 -2.37 -3.49 -0.71
CA GLY A 220 -2.91 -2.22 -0.24
C GLY A 220 -4.41 -2.28 0.00
N HIS A 221 -5.18 -1.43 -0.72
CA HIS A 221 -6.64 -1.45 -0.87
C HIS A 221 -7.47 -1.14 0.38
N SER A 222 -7.06 -1.62 1.54
CA SER A 222 -7.80 -1.51 2.79
C SER A 222 -7.84 -0.10 3.38
N HIS A 223 -6.89 0.75 2.98
CA HIS A 223 -6.57 2.02 3.66
C HIS A 223 -6.34 1.88 5.17
N GLY A 224 -6.10 0.64 5.66
CA GLY A 224 -6.08 0.35 7.09
C GLY A 224 -7.41 0.69 7.80
N GLY A 225 -8.49 0.91 7.04
CA GLY A 225 -9.78 1.42 7.50
C GLY A 225 -9.84 2.95 7.63
N GLN A 226 -8.81 3.68 7.23
CA GLN A 226 -8.67 5.15 7.10
C GLN A 226 -9.10 5.97 8.35
N VAL A 227 -10.27 5.66 8.93
CA VAL A 227 -10.81 6.28 10.15
C VAL A 227 -11.00 5.20 11.22
N ARG A 228 -10.10 5.20 12.20
CA ARG A 228 -10.06 4.19 13.28
C ARG A 228 -10.33 4.83 14.63
N VAL A 229 -11.55 4.65 15.13
CA VAL A 229 -11.91 5.04 16.49
C VAL A 229 -11.44 3.93 17.44
N PRO A 230 -10.75 4.23 18.55
CA PRO A 230 -10.34 3.23 19.51
C PRO A 230 -11.52 2.36 19.99
N PHE A 231 -11.30 1.05 20.02
CA PHE A 231 -12.29 0.05 20.46
C PHE A 231 -13.52 -0.13 19.55
N VAL A 232 -13.52 0.51 18.38
CA VAL A 232 -14.58 0.35 17.36
C VAL A 232 -13.94 -0.24 16.10
N PRO A 233 -14.56 -1.26 15.46
CA PRO A 233 -14.10 -1.71 14.15
C PRO A 233 -14.07 -0.56 13.13
N PRO A 234 -13.23 -0.63 12.08
CA PRO A 234 -13.23 0.36 11.02
C PRO A 234 -14.66 0.56 10.47
N LEU A 235 -15.05 1.83 10.26
CA LEU A 235 -16.41 2.17 9.83
C LEU A 235 -16.71 1.71 8.41
N PHE A 236 -15.67 1.66 7.58
CA PHE A 236 -15.76 1.23 6.19
C PHE A 236 -14.52 0.41 5.83
N LEU A 237 -14.73 -0.70 5.18
CA LEU A 237 -13.71 -1.54 4.56
C LEU A 237 -14.22 -1.95 3.17
N PRO A 238 -13.41 -1.83 2.13
CA PRO A 238 -13.80 -2.26 0.79
C PRO A 238 -13.92 -3.79 0.70
N GLU A 239 -14.55 -4.26 -0.36
CA GLU A 239 -14.61 -5.69 -0.68
C GLU A 239 -13.19 -6.25 -0.85
N LEU A 240 -12.94 -7.50 -0.42
CA LEU A 240 -11.62 -8.14 -0.40
C LEU A 240 -10.54 -7.44 0.47
N ALA A 241 -10.94 -6.56 1.41
CA ALA A 241 -10.05 -6.01 2.44
C ALA A 241 -10.69 -6.03 3.84
N GLN A 242 -11.58 -7.00 4.07
CA GLN A 242 -12.33 -7.11 5.33
C GLN A 242 -11.62 -7.95 6.38
N LYS A 243 -10.77 -8.88 5.94
CA LYS A 243 -10.08 -9.85 6.80
C LYS A 243 -8.67 -9.42 7.18
N TYR A 244 -7.89 -8.95 6.20
CA TYR A 244 -6.49 -8.60 6.36
C TYR A 244 -6.27 -7.09 6.20
N ILE A 245 -6.68 -6.33 7.20
CA ILE A 245 -6.87 -4.88 7.08
C ILE A 245 -5.55 -4.09 7.09
N TRP A 246 -4.57 -4.45 7.93
CA TRP A 246 -3.33 -3.68 8.10
C TRP A 246 -2.24 -4.50 8.79
N GLY A 247 -1.02 -4.48 8.25
CA GLY A 247 0.15 -5.09 8.86
C GLY A 247 0.42 -6.52 8.40
N LEU A 248 1.07 -7.29 9.25
CA LEU A 248 1.64 -8.59 8.93
C LEU A 248 0.71 -9.74 9.36
N TYR A 249 0.48 -10.68 8.44
CA TYR A 249 -0.30 -11.89 8.68
C TYR A 249 0.47 -13.13 8.22
N LYS A 250 0.14 -14.28 8.79
CA LYS A 250 0.59 -15.61 8.37
C LYS A 250 -0.63 -16.46 8.00
N ILE A 251 -0.62 -17.02 6.79
CA ILE A 251 -1.72 -17.82 6.25
C ILE A 251 -1.11 -19.11 5.71
N GLY A 252 -1.06 -20.14 6.53
CA GLY A 252 -0.28 -21.34 6.21
C GLY A 252 1.20 -21.02 5.96
N GLY A 253 1.69 -21.34 4.77
CA GLY A 253 3.06 -21.04 4.34
C GLY A 253 3.27 -19.62 3.83
N LEU A 254 2.18 -18.89 3.51
CA LEU A 254 2.20 -17.54 2.98
C LEU A 254 2.38 -16.51 4.09
N THR A 255 3.22 -15.51 3.84
CA THR A 255 3.23 -14.26 4.60
C THR A 255 2.49 -13.20 3.79
N LEU A 256 1.61 -12.43 4.43
CA LEU A 256 0.95 -11.28 3.82
C LEU A 256 1.35 -10.02 4.59
N TYR A 257 1.64 -8.95 3.87
CA TYR A 257 1.69 -7.60 4.44
C TYR A 257 0.70 -6.68 3.71
N THR A 258 -0.20 -6.08 4.48
CA THR A 258 -1.17 -5.09 3.98
C THR A 258 -0.74 -3.70 4.40
N ASN A 259 -0.44 -2.84 3.42
CA ASN A 259 -0.08 -1.44 3.62
C ASN A 259 -1.35 -0.56 3.71
N PRO A 260 -1.45 0.38 4.66
CA PRO A 260 -2.64 1.24 4.81
C PRO A 260 -2.70 2.41 3.81
N GLY A 261 -1.78 2.44 2.84
CA GLY A 261 -1.76 3.46 1.78
C GLY A 261 -1.23 4.83 2.20
N LEU A 262 -0.99 5.67 1.20
CA LEU A 262 -0.50 7.04 1.35
C LEU A 262 -1.61 8.08 1.18
N GLY A 263 -2.51 7.88 0.22
CA GLY A 263 -3.63 8.78 -0.08
C GLY A 263 -4.84 8.59 0.82
N THR A 264 -5.92 9.18 0.43
CA THR A 264 -7.24 9.05 1.06
C THR A 264 -8.31 8.82 -0.01
N VAL A 265 -9.33 8.04 0.31
CA VAL A 265 -10.48 7.80 -0.56
C VAL A 265 -11.75 8.36 0.07
N GLY A 266 -12.65 8.93 -0.76
CA GLY A 266 -13.92 9.52 -0.32
C GLY A 266 -13.74 10.87 0.38
N VAL A 267 -13.27 10.86 1.62
CA VAL A 267 -13.01 12.09 2.40
C VAL A 267 -11.51 12.22 2.71
N PRO A 268 -10.91 13.43 2.62
CA PRO A 268 -9.49 13.64 2.83
C PRO A 268 -9.13 13.70 4.33
N VAL A 269 -9.49 12.67 5.09
CA VAL A 269 -9.22 12.57 6.52
C VAL A 269 -8.63 11.21 6.90
N ARG A 270 -7.74 11.19 7.89
CA ARG A 270 -7.25 9.98 8.54
C ARG A 270 -7.35 10.13 10.05
N ILE A 271 -7.71 9.07 10.75
CA ILE A 271 -7.78 9.03 12.23
C ILE A 271 -7.15 7.73 12.71
N ASN A 272 -6.08 7.80 13.50
CA ASN A 272 -5.31 6.67 14.01
C ASN A 272 -4.88 5.68 12.91
N CYS A 273 -4.66 6.19 11.71
CA CYS A 273 -4.26 5.43 10.53
C CYS A 273 -3.39 6.32 9.60
N PRO A 274 -2.21 6.73 10.05
CA PRO A 274 -1.34 7.61 9.29
C PRO A 274 -0.90 6.95 7.98
N PRO A 275 -0.58 7.73 6.94
CA PRO A 275 0.02 7.23 5.72
C PRO A 275 1.32 6.46 6.01
N GLU A 276 1.53 5.34 5.33
CA GLU A 276 2.64 4.43 5.64
C GLU A 276 3.53 4.16 4.44
N ILE A 277 4.85 4.25 4.67
CA ILE A 277 5.90 3.69 3.85
C ILE A 277 6.41 2.46 4.59
N THR A 278 6.21 1.26 4.05
CA THR A 278 6.73 0.05 4.69
C THR A 278 8.09 -0.32 4.12
N LEU A 279 9.13 -0.36 4.95
CA LEU A 279 10.43 -0.92 4.59
C LEU A 279 10.53 -2.33 5.11
N LEU A 280 10.47 -3.29 4.21
CA LEU A 280 10.62 -4.72 4.50
C LEU A 280 12.09 -5.11 4.35
N THR A 281 12.64 -5.82 5.35
CA THR A 281 13.95 -6.47 5.25
C THR A 281 13.72 -7.98 5.19
N LEU A 282 14.06 -8.60 4.06
CA LEU A 282 13.83 -10.01 3.85
C LEU A 282 15.01 -10.84 4.40
N ARG A 283 14.66 -11.90 5.13
CA ARG A 283 15.57 -12.79 5.80
C ARG A 283 15.27 -14.24 5.42
N ARG A 284 16.28 -15.08 5.43
CA ARG A 284 16.06 -16.53 5.41
C ARG A 284 15.58 -16.99 6.78
N SER A 285 14.49 -17.73 6.82
CA SER A 285 14.06 -18.33 8.06
C SER A 285 15.07 -19.42 8.47
N ALA A 286 15.58 -19.35 9.70
CA ALA A 286 16.37 -20.43 10.26
C ALA A 286 15.53 -21.70 10.19
N GLY A 287 15.96 -22.69 9.41
CA GLY A 287 15.25 -23.96 9.25
C GLY A 287 15.07 -24.62 10.61
N GLY A 288 13.86 -24.62 11.13
CA GLY A 288 13.49 -25.58 12.13
C GLY A 288 13.50 -26.95 11.44
N ILE A 289 14.45 -27.79 11.81
CA ILE A 289 14.36 -29.21 11.58
C ILE A 289 13.20 -29.65 12.45
N GLY A 290 12.03 -29.85 11.84
CA GLY A 290 10.87 -30.46 12.43
C GLY A 290 10.48 -31.65 11.60
#